data_3c77e61436f1291b7af05ead706b7de4
#
_entry.id   3c77e61436f1291b7af05ead706b7de4
#
_cell.length_a   1.000
_cell.length_b   1.000
_cell.length_c   1.000
_cell.angle_alpha   90.00
_cell.angle_beta   90.00
_cell.angle_gamma   90.00
#
_symmetry.space_group_name_H-M   'P 1'
#
loop_
_entity.id
_entity.type
_entity.pdbx_description
1 polymer ?
#
loop_
_entity_poly.entity_id
_entity_poly.type
_entity_poly.pdbx_seq_one_letter_code
_entity_poly.pdbx_strand_id
1 'polypeptide(L)'
;MLTLDLLRTKIRGDCIEPRYVDTGSNRHRKLAAALIEIFAAHGDCRRGELEEALSRHSGDRVDYRIQRGLAKLLFDDHCELGVVADLPPEELRQRVFAVAHRYHPVVREPDLFHAVDRSQVIAEAGESCGLSGEQVEEGLYADLAENHRLVSFQPPSPQQLLNRYNVALAQAMLYRCREIEVTIGPDHRARHRQLFSAVKFNRLIHTVTRERGGQGFRIVLDGPVSMFRHSQRYGVRMAVFLPSLLQCRRWQLAAAIPDKAMERGPSRRGRGETVAETVAETV
;
A
#
# COMPACT_ATOMS: atom_id res chain seq x y z
N MET A 1 -0.80 -1.74 2.11
CA MET A 1 -0.76 -3.19 1.71
C MET A 1 -0.06 -3.33 0.38
N LEU A 2 0.74 -4.41 0.13
CA LEU A 2 1.45 -4.59 -1.13
C LEU A 2 0.50 -4.89 -2.29
N THR A 3 0.84 -4.37 -3.47
CA THR A 3 0.15 -4.68 -4.73
C THR A 3 0.69 -5.99 -5.33
N LEU A 4 -0.07 -6.60 -6.22
CA LEU A 4 0.27 -7.92 -6.75
C LEU A 4 1.56 -7.95 -7.60
N ASP A 5 1.90 -6.84 -8.25
CA ASP A 5 3.15 -6.68 -9.00
C ASP A 5 4.40 -6.68 -8.10
N LEU A 6 4.22 -6.32 -6.82
CA LEU A 6 5.26 -6.36 -5.80
C LEU A 6 5.34 -7.72 -5.07
N LEU A 7 4.43 -8.64 -5.37
CA LEU A 7 4.41 -9.95 -4.74
C LEU A 7 5.66 -10.75 -5.13
N ARG A 8 6.31 -11.33 -4.13
CA ARG A 8 7.46 -12.22 -4.29
C ARG A 8 7.12 -13.59 -3.76
N THR A 9 7.02 -14.55 -4.66
CA THR A 9 6.65 -15.93 -4.33
C THR A 9 7.63 -16.92 -4.93
N LYS A 10 7.62 -18.13 -4.40
CA LYS A 10 8.30 -19.29 -4.93
C LYS A 10 7.29 -20.43 -5.01
N ILE A 11 7.21 -21.09 -6.15
CA ILE A 11 6.35 -22.24 -6.34
C ILE A 11 7.21 -23.49 -6.12
N ARG A 12 6.72 -24.41 -5.28
CA ARG A 12 7.31 -25.73 -5.03
C ARG A 12 6.21 -26.79 -5.11
N GLY A 13 6.16 -27.54 -6.20
CA GLY A 13 5.06 -28.48 -6.48
C GLY A 13 3.74 -27.72 -6.48
N ASP A 14 2.80 -28.13 -5.64
CA ASP A 14 1.48 -27.52 -5.49
C ASP A 14 1.42 -26.44 -4.41
N CYS A 15 2.58 -26.02 -3.85
CA CYS A 15 2.66 -25.01 -2.82
C CYS A 15 3.24 -23.72 -3.35
N ILE A 16 2.62 -22.58 -2.95
CA ILE A 16 3.14 -21.22 -3.17
C ILE A 16 3.64 -20.69 -1.84
N GLU A 17 4.94 -20.41 -1.76
CA GLU A 17 5.59 -19.85 -0.58
C GLU A 17 5.88 -18.36 -0.80
N PRO A 18 5.54 -17.46 0.14
CA PRO A 18 6.00 -16.08 0.09
C PRO A 18 7.51 -16.02 0.28
N ARG A 19 8.21 -15.24 -0.54
CA ARG A 19 9.64 -14.99 -0.37
C ARG A 19 9.85 -13.87 0.65
N TYR A 20 9.77 -14.23 1.91
CA TYR A 20 10.06 -13.32 3.01
C TYR A 20 11.49 -12.75 2.92
N VAL A 21 11.68 -11.54 3.41
CA VAL A 21 13.00 -10.97 3.60
C VAL A 21 13.54 -11.43 4.96
N ASP A 22 14.82 -11.77 4.99
CA ASP A 22 15.51 -12.03 6.24
C ASP A 22 15.73 -10.70 6.97
N THR A 23 15.02 -10.53 8.07
CA THR A 23 15.05 -9.32 8.90
C THR A 23 16.32 -9.19 9.73
N GLY A 24 17.08 -10.29 9.88
CA GLY A 24 18.42 -10.34 10.48
C GLY A 24 19.53 -9.91 9.53
N SER A 25 19.28 -9.97 8.22
CA SER A 25 20.27 -9.65 7.18
C SER A 25 20.69 -8.18 7.22
N ASN A 26 22.00 -7.94 7.35
CA ASN A 26 22.59 -6.60 7.31
C ASN A 26 22.27 -5.87 5.97
N ARG A 27 22.19 -6.62 4.86
CA ARG A 27 21.82 -6.07 3.55
C ARG A 27 20.42 -5.46 3.56
N HIS A 28 19.41 -6.20 4.05
CA HIS A 28 18.04 -5.72 4.09
C HIS A 28 17.86 -4.58 5.10
N ARG A 29 18.56 -4.65 6.24
CA ARG A 29 18.54 -3.55 7.24
C ARG A 29 19.13 -2.26 6.69
N LYS A 30 20.26 -2.34 5.97
CA LYS A 30 20.87 -1.18 5.31
C LYS A 30 19.94 -0.59 4.23
N LEU A 31 19.29 -1.45 3.44
CA LEU A 31 18.31 -1.00 2.45
C LEU A 31 17.13 -0.27 3.10
N ALA A 32 16.58 -0.84 4.17
CA ALA A 32 15.47 -0.23 4.90
C ALA A 32 15.89 1.11 5.54
N ALA A 33 17.08 1.16 6.15
CA ALA A 33 17.63 2.39 6.73
C ALA A 33 17.80 3.49 5.68
N ALA A 34 18.41 3.19 4.53
CA ALA A 34 18.60 4.16 3.46
C ALA A 34 17.28 4.73 2.93
N LEU A 35 16.23 3.89 2.82
CA LEU A 35 14.90 4.39 2.42
C LEU A 35 14.31 5.32 3.49
N ILE A 36 14.39 4.94 4.77
CA ILE A 36 13.91 5.78 5.88
C ILE A 36 14.64 7.14 5.90
N GLU A 37 15.95 7.14 5.66
CA GLU A 37 16.75 8.37 5.57
C GLU A 37 16.31 9.27 4.40
N ILE A 38 15.98 8.69 3.23
CA ILE A 38 15.44 9.45 2.08
C ILE A 38 14.15 10.13 2.48
N PHE A 39 13.21 9.43 3.12
CA PHE A 39 11.95 10.04 3.58
C PHE A 39 12.18 11.13 4.64
N ALA A 40 13.09 10.89 5.58
CA ALA A 40 13.42 11.87 6.62
C ALA A 40 14.09 13.15 6.07
N ALA A 41 14.89 13.01 5.02
CA ALA A 41 15.57 14.14 4.37
C ALA A 41 14.65 14.99 3.47
N HIS A 42 13.47 14.47 3.11
CA HIS A 42 12.52 15.12 2.19
C HIS A 42 11.26 15.60 2.94
N GLY A 43 11.42 16.21 4.13
CA GLY A 43 10.31 16.87 4.82
C GLY A 43 9.73 18.03 3.99
N ASP A 44 8.41 18.20 4.01
CA ASP A 44 7.66 19.24 3.28
C ASP A 44 7.84 19.24 1.75
N CYS A 45 8.42 18.18 1.16
CA CYS A 45 8.52 18.05 -0.31
C CYS A 45 7.22 17.55 -0.93
N ARG A 46 7.07 17.73 -2.24
CA ARG A 46 5.98 17.12 -3.00
C ARG A 46 6.20 15.61 -3.12
N ARG A 47 5.12 14.87 -3.13
CA ARG A 47 5.15 13.41 -3.32
C ARG A 47 5.94 13.00 -4.57
N GLY A 48 5.76 13.71 -5.70
CA GLY A 48 6.48 13.45 -6.94
C GLY A 48 8.00 13.57 -6.78
N GLU A 49 8.49 14.57 -6.05
CA GLU A 49 9.91 14.78 -5.77
C GLU A 49 10.49 13.63 -4.93
N LEU A 50 9.73 13.15 -3.95
CA LEU A 50 10.11 12.00 -3.13
C LEU A 50 10.12 10.70 -3.96
N GLU A 51 9.14 10.50 -4.85
CA GLU A 51 9.10 9.35 -5.78
C GLU A 51 10.28 9.38 -6.75
N GLU A 52 10.69 10.55 -7.25
CA GLU A 52 11.90 10.71 -8.06
C GLU A 52 13.18 10.40 -7.28
N ALA A 53 13.30 10.88 -6.03
CA ALA A 53 14.45 10.57 -5.18
C ALA A 53 14.58 9.06 -4.92
N LEU A 54 13.44 8.39 -4.66
CA LEU A 54 13.38 6.93 -4.52
C LEU A 54 13.77 6.21 -5.82
N SER A 55 13.33 6.70 -6.97
CA SER A 55 13.66 6.13 -8.28
C SER A 55 15.15 6.25 -8.58
N ARG A 56 15.76 7.40 -8.29
CA ARG A 56 17.22 7.60 -8.43
C ARG A 56 18.03 6.67 -7.52
N HIS A 57 17.53 6.40 -6.31
CA HIS A 57 18.18 5.46 -5.40
C HIS A 57 18.05 4.01 -5.84
N SER A 58 16.95 3.65 -6.53
CA SER A 58 16.62 2.26 -6.88
C SER A 58 17.58 1.67 -7.93
N GLY A 59 17.90 2.40 -8.99
CA GLY A 59 18.67 1.88 -10.12
C GLY A 59 18.19 0.49 -10.60
N ASP A 60 19.02 -0.21 -11.37
CA ASP A 60 18.75 -1.57 -11.88
C ASP A 60 19.11 -2.69 -10.87
N ARG A 61 18.76 -2.54 -9.61
CA ARG A 61 19.16 -3.51 -8.56
C ARG A 61 18.21 -4.72 -8.51
N VAL A 62 18.81 -5.88 -8.19
CA VAL A 62 18.10 -7.17 -8.00
C VAL A 62 16.97 -7.08 -6.96
N ASP A 63 17.05 -6.12 -6.03
CA ASP A 63 16.09 -5.94 -4.93
C ASP A 63 14.98 -4.90 -5.25
N TYR A 64 14.84 -4.49 -6.51
CA TYR A 64 13.86 -3.48 -6.94
C TYR A 64 12.44 -3.70 -6.37
N ARG A 65 11.92 -4.95 -6.39
CA ARG A 65 10.59 -5.23 -5.84
C ARG A 65 10.52 -5.06 -4.33
N ILE A 66 11.59 -5.42 -3.60
CA ILE A 66 11.67 -5.22 -2.14
C ILE A 66 11.66 -3.72 -1.87
N GLN A 67 12.51 -2.98 -2.55
CA GLN A 67 12.67 -1.55 -2.39
C GLN A 67 11.35 -0.80 -2.64
N ARG A 68 10.67 -1.07 -3.76
CA ARG A 68 9.36 -0.50 -4.05
C ARG A 68 8.31 -0.90 -3.01
N GLY A 69 8.35 -2.14 -2.53
CA GLY A 69 7.43 -2.61 -1.49
C GLY A 69 7.66 -1.90 -0.15
N LEU A 70 8.92 -1.71 0.27
CA LEU A 70 9.27 -0.97 1.48
C LEU A 70 8.88 0.52 1.36
N ALA A 71 9.21 1.15 0.22
CA ALA A 71 8.83 2.54 -0.04
C ALA A 71 7.30 2.74 -0.01
N LYS A 72 6.54 1.82 -0.63
CA LYS A 72 5.08 1.85 -0.55
C LYS A 72 4.57 1.77 0.88
N LEU A 73 5.16 0.93 1.73
CA LEU A 73 4.75 0.82 3.13
C LEU A 73 5.12 2.07 3.94
N LEU A 74 6.24 2.73 3.63
CA LEU A 74 6.57 4.03 4.23
C LEU A 74 5.51 5.08 3.87
N PHE A 75 5.11 5.17 2.60
CA PHE A 75 4.02 6.07 2.19
C PHE A 75 2.69 5.72 2.86
N ASP A 76 2.30 4.43 2.86
CA ASP A 76 0.97 4.01 3.31
C ASP A 76 0.80 4.09 4.85
N ASP A 77 1.86 3.78 5.62
CA ASP A 77 1.76 3.54 7.05
C ASP A 77 2.47 4.62 7.91
N HIS A 78 3.39 5.41 7.31
CA HIS A 78 4.29 6.30 8.07
C HIS A 78 4.31 7.75 7.58
N CYS A 79 3.66 8.06 6.44
CA CYS A 79 3.56 9.39 5.89
C CYS A 79 2.13 9.91 5.98
N GLU A 80 2.01 11.17 6.32
CA GLU A 80 0.80 11.95 6.13
C GLU A 80 1.03 12.91 4.96
N LEU A 81 0.28 12.70 3.88
CA LEU A 81 0.33 13.54 2.69
C LEU A 81 -0.93 14.40 2.65
N GLY A 82 -0.77 15.68 2.37
CA GLY A 82 -1.87 16.62 2.34
C GLY A 82 -1.80 17.62 1.20
N VAL A 83 -2.95 18.20 0.89
CA VAL A 83 -3.05 19.37 0.01
C VAL A 83 -2.64 20.60 0.82
N VAL A 84 -1.59 21.29 0.38
CA VAL A 84 -1.14 22.55 0.97
C VAL A 84 -1.33 23.64 -0.06
N ALA A 85 -2.30 24.53 0.18
CA ALA A 85 -2.61 25.66 -0.65
C ALA A 85 -3.34 26.74 0.19
N ASP A 86 -3.11 28.01 -0.09
CA ASP A 86 -3.73 29.13 0.62
C ASP A 86 -5.24 29.25 0.34
N LEU A 87 -5.66 28.80 -0.85
CA LEU A 87 -7.06 28.66 -1.25
C LEU A 87 -7.33 27.26 -1.82
N PRO A 88 -8.58 26.77 -1.77
CA PRO A 88 -8.93 25.52 -2.40
C PRO A 88 -8.51 25.48 -3.89
N PRO A 89 -7.78 24.47 -4.36
CA PRO A 89 -7.28 24.41 -5.75
C PRO A 89 -8.37 24.55 -6.81
N GLU A 90 -9.59 24.07 -6.54
CA GLU A 90 -10.73 24.21 -7.43
C GLU A 90 -11.13 25.70 -7.56
N GLU A 91 -11.17 26.44 -6.46
CA GLU A 91 -11.48 27.88 -6.45
C GLU A 91 -10.40 28.66 -7.18
N LEU A 92 -9.11 28.36 -6.94
CA LEU A 92 -8.01 28.96 -7.68
C LEU A 92 -8.13 28.75 -9.18
N ARG A 93 -8.44 27.53 -9.61
CA ARG A 93 -8.66 27.21 -11.03
C ARG A 93 -9.82 28.03 -11.62
N GLN A 94 -10.93 28.13 -10.91
CA GLN A 94 -12.06 28.94 -11.37
C GLN A 94 -11.67 30.40 -11.59
N ARG A 95 -10.92 31.01 -10.66
CA ARG A 95 -10.46 32.40 -10.76
C ARG A 95 -9.47 32.60 -11.90
N VAL A 96 -8.44 31.75 -11.98
CA VAL A 96 -7.44 31.79 -13.05
C VAL A 96 -8.09 31.62 -14.44
N PHE A 97 -9.03 30.69 -14.58
CA PHE A 97 -9.72 30.47 -15.87
C PHE A 97 -10.68 31.61 -16.21
N ALA A 98 -11.30 32.27 -15.22
CA ALA A 98 -12.11 33.44 -15.45
C ALA A 98 -11.27 34.61 -15.98
N VAL A 99 -10.05 34.81 -15.45
CA VAL A 99 -9.09 35.80 -15.98
C VAL A 99 -8.62 35.40 -17.37
N ALA A 100 -8.17 34.14 -17.55
CA ALA A 100 -7.69 33.64 -18.82
C ALA A 100 -8.72 33.74 -19.97
N HIS A 101 -10.01 33.57 -19.65
CA HIS A 101 -11.09 33.70 -20.64
C HIS A 101 -11.17 35.10 -21.26
N ARG A 102 -10.79 36.15 -20.52
CA ARG A 102 -10.77 37.53 -21.02
C ARG A 102 -9.65 37.79 -22.03
N TYR A 103 -8.59 36.98 -21.99
CA TYR A 103 -7.37 37.13 -22.78
C TYR A 103 -7.15 35.97 -23.77
N HIS A 104 -8.15 35.18 -24.03
CA HIS A 104 -8.03 34.03 -24.92
C HIS A 104 -7.70 34.44 -26.37
N PRO A 105 -6.73 33.82 -27.05
CA PRO A 105 -5.86 32.75 -26.53
C PRO A 105 -4.70 33.28 -25.67
N VAL A 106 -4.48 32.59 -24.55
CA VAL A 106 -3.30 32.85 -23.70
C VAL A 106 -2.10 32.08 -24.26
N VAL A 107 -1.01 32.77 -24.49
CA VAL A 107 0.22 32.22 -25.11
C VAL A 107 1.31 32.00 -24.08
N ARG A 108 2.30 31.18 -24.44
CA ARG A 108 3.49 30.95 -23.63
C ARG A 108 4.48 32.12 -23.71
N GLU A 109 4.67 32.63 -24.92
CA GLU A 109 5.53 33.74 -25.21
C GLU A 109 4.69 34.77 -25.97
N PRO A 110 4.64 36.05 -25.51
CA PRO A 110 3.92 37.11 -26.18
C PRO A 110 4.40 37.29 -27.61
N ASP A 111 3.48 37.54 -28.53
CA ASP A 111 3.75 37.90 -29.91
C ASP A 111 3.02 39.22 -30.30
N LEU A 112 3.14 39.64 -31.56
CA LEU A 112 2.53 40.85 -32.05
C LEU A 112 0.99 40.84 -32.01
N PHE A 113 0.37 39.68 -31.94
CA PHE A 113 -1.09 39.50 -31.96
C PHE A 113 -1.62 39.07 -30.59
N HIS A 114 -0.78 38.50 -29.72
CA HIS A 114 -1.16 37.97 -28.42
C HIS A 114 -0.21 38.57 -27.37
N ALA A 115 -0.66 39.63 -26.72
CA ALA A 115 0.19 40.39 -25.80
C ALA A 115 0.22 39.80 -24.37
N VAL A 116 -0.72 38.90 -24.03
CA VAL A 116 -0.88 38.35 -22.68
C VAL A 116 -0.38 36.94 -22.60
N ASP A 117 0.59 36.71 -21.74
CA ASP A 117 1.11 35.43 -21.43
C ASP A 117 0.49 34.80 -20.17
N ARG A 118 0.87 33.53 -19.88
CA ARG A 118 0.37 32.81 -18.72
C ARG A 118 0.74 33.48 -17.39
N SER A 119 1.93 34.11 -17.30
CA SER A 119 2.41 34.71 -16.07
C SER A 119 1.59 35.96 -15.70
N GLN A 120 1.16 36.76 -16.68
CA GLN A 120 0.28 37.89 -16.46
C GLN A 120 -1.11 37.45 -15.98
N VAL A 121 -1.68 36.39 -16.57
CA VAL A 121 -2.95 35.85 -16.11
C VAL A 121 -2.86 35.35 -14.66
N ILE A 122 -1.78 34.70 -14.30
CA ILE A 122 -1.57 34.20 -12.93
C ILE A 122 -1.38 35.35 -11.96
N ALA A 123 -0.61 36.37 -12.33
CA ALA A 123 -0.41 37.57 -11.50
C ALA A 123 -1.74 38.29 -11.24
N GLU A 124 -2.53 38.54 -12.29
CA GLU A 124 -3.83 39.22 -12.15
C GLU A 124 -4.82 38.37 -11.31
N ALA A 125 -4.84 37.06 -11.51
CA ALA A 125 -5.66 36.16 -10.68
C ALA A 125 -5.20 36.19 -9.22
N GLY A 126 -3.88 36.23 -8.97
CA GLY A 126 -3.29 36.35 -7.64
C GLY A 126 -3.69 37.63 -6.96
N GLU A 127 -3.57 38.79 -7.64
CA GLU A 127 -4.01 40.07 -7.11
C GLU A 127 -5.48 40.07 -6.67
N SER A 128 -6.35 39.41 -7.45
CA SER A 128 -7.77 39.29 -7.11
C SER A 128 -8.03 38.46 -5.85
N CYS A 129 -7.07 37.63 -5.43
CA CYS A 129 -7.14 36.74 -4.28
C CYS A 129 -6.26 37.18 -3.10
N GLY A 130 -5.43 38.21 -3.30
CA GLY A 130 -4.41 38.63 -2.33
C GLY A 130 -3.24 37.65 -2.22
N LEU A 131 -2.96 36.88 -3.28
CA LEU A 131 -1.90 35.92 -3.37
C LEU A 131 -0.82 36.32 -4.37
N SER A 132 0.42 35.90 -4.16
CA SER A 132 1.48 36.06 -5.17
C SER A 132 1.25 35.09 -6.33
N GLY A 133 1.82 35.40 -7.51
CA GLY A 133 1.75 34.51 -8.67
C GLY A 133 2.33 33.11 -8.37
N GLU A 134 3.39 33.05 -7.55
CA GLU A 134 4.00 31.77 -7.12
C GLU A 134 3.05 30.94 -6.25
N GLN A 135 2.37 31.56 -5.28
CA GLN A 135 1.35 30.91 -4.46
C GLN A 135 0.18 30.38 -5.30
N VAL A 136 -0.23 31.14 -6.33
CA VAL A 136 -1.26 30.69 -7.27
C VAL A 136 -0.77 29.48 -8.06
N GLU A 137 0.45 29.52 -8.62
CA GLU A 137 1.02 28.38 -9.37
C GLU A 137 1.16 27.13 -8.52
N GLU A 138 1.64 27.26 -7.29
CA GLU A 138 1.77 26.15 -6.36
C GLU A 138 0.40 25.58 -5.96
N GLY A 139 -0.58 26.44 -5.72
CA GLY A 139 -1.91 26.04 -5.27
C GLY A 139 -2.80 25.49 -6.39
N LEU A 140 -2.58 25.89 -7.64
CA LEU A 140 -3.47 25.61 -8.77
C LEU A 140 -3.79 24.13 -8.98
N TYR A 141 -2.81 23.26 -8.74
CA TYR A 141 -2.90 21.80 -8.88
C TYR A 141 -2.41 21.05 -7.64
N ALA A 142 -2.49 21.68 -6.46
CA ALA A 142 -2.04 21.07 -5.21
C ALA A 142 -2.86 19.83 -4.82
N ASP A 143 -4.06 19.65 -5.37
CA ASP A 143 -4.95 18.48 -5.18
C ASP A 143 -4.56 17.27 -6.03
N LEU A 144 -3.65 17.40 -7.00
CA LEU A 144 -3.11 16.25 -7.71
C LEU A 144 -2.23 15.42 -6.77
N ALA A 145 -2.38 14.09 -6.83
CA ALA A 145 -1.70 13.18 -5.91
C ALA A 145 -0.17 13.35 -5.89
N GLU A 146 0.44 13.70 -7.02
CA GLU A 146 1.88 13.97 -7.17
C GLU A 146 2.33 15.28 -6.51
N ASN A 147 1.40 16.23 -6.33
CA ASN A 147 1.65 17.56 -5.72
C ASN A 147 1.31 17.60 -4.23
N HIS A 148 0.71 16.54 -3.67
CA HIS A 148 0.52 16.47 -2.23
C HIS A 148 1.85 16.60 -1.52
N ARG A 149 1.91 17.42 -0.47
CA ARG A 149 3.11 17.62 0.35
C ARG A 149 3.19 16.63 1.50
N LEU A 150 4.40 16.25 1.87
CA LEU A 150 4.67 15.42 3.04
C LEU A 150 4.52 16.28 4.32
N VAL A 151 3.33 16.22 4.93
CA VAL A 151 2.98 16.99 6.13
C VAL A 151 3.67 16.44 7.37
N SER A 152 3.69 15.11 7.51
CA SER A 152 4.39 14.45 8.60
C SER A 152 4.97 13.10 8.18
N PHE A 153 6.09 12.74 8.77
CA PHE A 153 6.72 11.45 8.62
C PHE A 153 7.11 10.89 10.00
N GLN A 154 6.63 9.70 10.31
CA GLN A 154 6.97 8.98 11.53
C GLN A 154 7.92 7.82 11.20
N PRO A 155 9.25 8.00 11.34
CA PRO A 155 10.21 7.01 10.91
C PRO A 155 10.12 5.73 11.76
N PRO A 156 9.88 4.55 11.16
CA PRO A 156 10.00 3.29 11.87
C PRO A 156 11.47 2.90 12.01
N SER A 157 11.78 1.95 12.91
CA SER A 157 13.08 1.30 12.84
C SER A 157 13.18 0.41 11.58
N PRO A 158 14.40 0.17 11.04
CA PRO A 158 14.59 -0.72 9.90
C PRO A 158 14.02 -2.13 10.14
N GLN A 159 14.13 -2.63 11.38
CA GLN A 159 13.58 -3.93 11.77
C GLN A 159 12.04 -3.94 11.71
N GLN A 160 11.38 -2.89 12.21
CA GLN A 160 9.92 -2.76 12.16
C GLN A 160 9.43 -2.71 10.71
N LEU A 161 10.10 -1.95 9.84
CA LEU A 161 9.73 -1.84 8.43
C LEU A 161 9.87 -3.19 7.70
N LEU A 162 10.95 -3.97 7.96
CA LEU A 162 11.13 -5.29 7.37
C LEU A 162 10.10 -6.30 7.89
N ASN A 163 9.78 -6.29 9.18
CA ASN A 163 8.72 -7.11 9.75
C ASN A 163 7.37 -6.77 9.12
N ARG A 164 7.08 -5.48 8.99
CA ARG A 164 5.85 -5.00 8.35
C ARG A 164 5.76 -5.43 6.88
N TYR A 165 6.89 -5.43 6.16
CA TYR A 165 6.98 -5.91 4.78
C TYR A 165 6.61 -7.40 4.69
N ASN A 166 7.14 -8.25 5.57
CA ASN A 166 6.84 -9.67 5.57
C ASN A 166 5.35 -9.93 5.86
N VAL A 167 4.76 -9.21 6.79
CA VAL A 167 3.31 -9.27 7.06
C VAL A 167 2.51 -8.81 5.83
N ALA A 168 2.91 -7.71 5.20
CA ALA A 168 2.24 -7.19 4.02
C ALA A 168 2.33 -8.13 2.82
N LEU A 169 3.44 -8.87 2.68
CA LEU A 169 3.62 -9.89 1.66
C LEU A 169 2.63 -11.05 1.86
N ALA A 170 2.49 -11.55 3.09
CA ALA A 170 1.51 -12.58 3.43
C ALA A 170 0.07 -12.08 3.19
N GLN A 171 -0.24 -10.86 3.63
CA GLN A 171 -1.55 -10.23 3.40
C GLN A 171 -1.91 -10.15 1.92
N ALA A 172 -0.94 -9.80 1.06
CA ALA A 172 -1.16 -9.71 -0.38
C ALA A 172 -1.46 -11.07 -1.03
N MET A 173 -0.92 -12.17 -0.49
CA MET A 173 -1.28 -13.51 -0.94
C MET A 173 -2.72 -13.87 -0.56
N LEU A 174 -3.14 -13.57 0.67
CA LEU A 174 -4.48 -13.89 1.16
C LEU A 174 -5.59 -13.10 0.45
N TYR A 175 -5.25 -11.97 -0.17
CA TYR A 175 -6.21 -11.14 -0.89
C TYR A 175 -7.00 -11.86 -1.99
N ARG A 176 -6.45 -12.95 -2.56
CA ARG A 176 -7.06 -13.74 -3.65
C ARG A 176 -7.25 -15.20 -3.31
N CYS A 177 -7.24 -15.56 -2.04
CA CYS A 177 -7.49 -16.94 -1.65
C CYS A 177 -8.96 -17.33 -1.86
N ARG A 178 -9.19 -18.61 -2.05
CA ARG A 178 -10.52 -19.24 -2.11
C ARG A 178 -11.02 -19.59 -0.73
N GLU A 179 -10.13 -20.05 0.11
CA GLU A 179 -10.40 -20.49 1.47
C GLU A 179 -9.13 -20.31 2.31
N ILE A 180 -9.30 -20.04 3.57
CA ILE A 180 -8.22 -20.07 4.57
C ILE A 180 -8.62 -21.01 5.69
N GLU A 181 -7.77 -21.96 5.97
CA GLU A 181 -7.83 -22.78 7.15
C GLU A 181 -6.82 -22.30 8.18
N VAL A 182 -7.30 -22.03 9.39
CA VAL A 182 -6.47 -21.61 10.51
C VAL A 182 -6.66 -22.59 11.65
N THR A 183 -5.56 -23.18 12.10
CA THR A 183 -5.52 -23.98 13.33
C THR A 183 -4.84 -23.15 14.41
N ILE A 184 -5.50 -22.99 15.56
CA ILE A 184 -4.95 -22.30 16.73
C ILE A 184 -4.84 -23.28 17.90
N GLY A 185 -3.66 -23.31 18.52
CA GLY A 185 -3.41 -24.13 19.70
C GLY A 185 -3.95 -23.50 20.98
N PRO A 186 -3.65 -24.14 22.13
CA PRO A 186 -3.99 -23.61 23.44
C PRO A 186 -3.36 -22.24 23.67
N ASP A 187 -4.18 -21.28 24.07
CA ASP A 187 -3.75 -19.92 24.39
C ASP A 187 -4.65 -19.30 25.48
N HIS A 188 -4.29 -18.13 25.94
CA HIS A 188 -5.08 -17.39 26.90
C HIS A 188 -6.46 -17.00 26.32
N ARG A 189 -7.53 -17.14 27.11
CA ARG A 189 -8.91 -16.87 26.67
C ARG A 189 -9.09 -15.48 26.03
N ALA A 190 -8.32 -14.48 26.51
CA ALA A 190 -8.39 -13.13 25.94
C ALA A 190 -7.92 -13.08 24.48
N ARG A 191 -6.87 -13.84 24.12
CA ARG A 191 -6.36 -13.92 22.73
C ARG A 191 -7.35 -14.60 21.81
N HIS A 192 -7.94 -15.73 22.24
CA HIS A 192 -9.01 -16.38 21.47
C HIS A 192 -10.19 -15.43 21.27
N ARG A 193 -10.62 -14.72 22.33
CA ARG A 193 -11.71 -13.73 22.24
C ARG A 193 -11.37 -12.63 21.23
N GLN A 194 -10.14 -12.10 21.28
CA GLN A 194 -9.68 -11.06 20.35
C GLN A 194 -9.70 -11.56 18.90
N LEU A 195 -9.21 -12.78 18.66
CA LEU A 195 -9.22 -13.39 17.32
C LEU A 195 -10.65 -13.56 16.80
N PHE A 196 -11.56 -14.14 17.60
CA PHE A 196 -12.98 -14.28 17.20
C PHE A 196 -13.67 -12.94 17.02
N SER A 197 -13.32 -11.93 17.83
CA SER A 197 -13.82 -10.57 17.64
C SER A 197 -13.33 -9.98 16.33
N ALA A 198 -12.07 -10.22 15.94
CA ALA A 198 -11.53 -9.79 14.65
C ALA A 198 -12.22 -10.47 13.47
N VAL A 199 -12.51 -11.77 13.55
CA VAL A 199 -13.27 -12.50 12.52
C VAL A 199 -14.66 -11.85 12.33
N LYS A 200 -15.38 -11.59 13.44
CA LYS A 200 -16.70 -10.96 13.41
C LYS A 200 -16.65 -9.51 12.94
N PHE A 201 -15.71 -8.72 13.44
CA PHE A 201 -15.53 -7.31 13.06
C PHE A 201 -15.28 -7.17 11.55
N ASN A 202 -14.44 -8.04 11.00
CA ASN A 202 -14.17 -8.08 9.56
C ASN A 202 -15.30 -8.75 8.76
N ARG A 203 -16.38 -9.21 9.42
CA ARG A 203 -17.53 -9.87 8.78
C ARG A 203 -17.11 -11.03 7.88
N LEU A 204 -16.16 -11.84 8.36
CA LEU A 204 -15.68 -13.01 7.62
C LEU A 204 -16.67 -14.17 7.82
N ILE A 205 -17.01 -14.82 6.72
CA ILE A 205 -17.81 -16.04 6.76
C ILE A 205 -16.89 -17.16 7.23
N HIS A 206 -17.32 -17.88 8.26
CA HIS A 206 -16.45 -18.82 8.94
C HIS A 206 -17.20 -19.99 9.56
N THR A 207 -16.51 -21.11 9.64
CA THR A 207 -16.90 -22.28 10.42
C THR A 207 -15.83 -22.54 11.48
N VAL A 208 -16.25 -22.80 12.71
CA VAL A 208 -15.33 -23.08 13.84
C VAL A 208 -15.61 -24.47 14.37
N THR A 209 -14.59 -25.29 14.45
CA THR A 209 -14.62 -26.61 15.08
C THR A 209 -13.58 -26.68 16.18
N ARG A 210 -13.86 -27.44 17.25
CA ARG A 210 -12.86 -27.74 18.27
C ARG A 210 -11.96 -28.84 17.79
N GLU A 211 -10.66 -28.72 18.04
CA GLU A 211 -9.71 -29.79 17.77
C GLU A 211 -9.95 -30.99 18.70
N ARG A 212 -9.67 -32.18 18.18
CA ARG A 212 -9.72 -33.41 18.98
C ARG A 212 -8.64 -33.32 20.05
N GLY A 213 -9.08 -33.19 21.33
CA GLY A 213 -8.18 -32.95 22.47
C GLY A 213 -8.55 -31.70 23.28
N GLY A 214 -9.49 -30.86 22.79
CA GLY A 214 -10.22 -29.88 23.59
C GLY A 214 -9.57 -28.54 23.85
N GLN A 215 -8.32 -28.30 23.44
CA GLN A 215 -7.59 -27.08 23.77
C GLN A 215 -7.34 -26.13 22.61
N GLY A 216 -7.69 -26.50 21.37
CA GLY A 216 -7.50 -25.70 20.17
C GLY A 216 -8.78 -25.54 19.35
N PHE A 217 -8.69 -24.72 18.32
CA PHE A 217 -9.77 -24.48 17.36
C PHE A 217 -9.23 -24.54 15.93
N ARG A 218 -10.03 -25.16 15.05
CA ARG A 218 -9.87 -25.07 13.61
C ARG A 218 -10.92 -24.10 13.09
N ILE A 219 -10.52 -23.07 12.40
CA ILE A 219 -11.34 -22.01 11.82
C ILE A 219 -11.15 -22.08 10.31
N VAL A 220 -12.23 -22.32 9.59
CA VAL A 220 -12.25 -22.24 8.12
C VAL A 220 -12.92 -20.94 7.74
N LEU A 221 -12.24 -20.11 6.95
CA LEU A 221 -12.71 -18.83 6.47
C LEU A 221 -12.92 -18.92 4.95
N ASP A 222 -14.12 -18.59 4.49
CA ASP A 222 -14.40 -18.50 3.06
C ASP A 222 -13.66 -17.31 2.45
N GLY A 223 -12.87 -17.55 1.42
CA GLY A 223 -12.09 -16.52 0.75
C GLY A 223 -12.89 -15.70 -0.27
N PRO A 224 -12.34 -14.58 -0.74
CA PRO A 224 -13.04 -13.67 -1.66
C PRO A 224 -13.40 -14.29 -3.01
N VAL A 225 -12.68 -15.33 -3.42
CA VAL A 225 -12.92 -16.00 -4.72
C VAL A 225 -14.06 -17.02 -4.64
N SER A 226 -14.35 -17.58 -3.47
CA SER A 226 -15.39 -18.60 -3.30
C SER A 226 -16.81 -18.02 -3.48
N MET A 227 -17.04 -16.80 -3.03
CA MET A 227 -18.38 -16.23 -2.92
C MET A 227 -18.73 -15.15 -3.94
N PHE A 228 -17.76 -14.30 -4.30
CA PHE A 228 -17.98 -13.16 -5.18
C PHE A 228 -16.79 -12.98 -6.10
N ARG A 229 -16.95 -13.30 -7.37
CA ARG A 229 -15.87 -13.25 -8.38
C ARG A 229 -15.05 -11.95 -8.41
N HIS A 230 -15.49 -10.86 -7.73
CA HIS A 230 -14.84 -9.54 -7.80
C HIS A 230 -14.94 -8.70 -6.51
N SER A 231 -15.19 -9.26 -5.34
CA SER A 231 -15.28 -8.46 -4.12
C SER A 231 -13.90 -8.11 -3.54
N GLN A 232 -13.29 -7.05 -4.07
CA GLN A 232 -12.03 -6.50 -3.54
C GLN A 232 -12.13 -6.16 -2.04
N ARG A 233 -13.29 -5.65 -1.59
CA ARG A 233 -13.53 -5.30 -0.19
C ARG A 233 -13.42 -6.49 0.74
N TYR A 234 -13.90 -7.67 0.31
CA TYR A 234 -13.81 -8.87 1.14
C TYR A 234 -12.36 -9.39 1.24
N GLY A 235 -11.60 -9.35 0.14
CA GLY A 235 -10.17 -9.67 0.14
C GLY A 235 -9.35 -8.76 1.07
N VAL A 236 -9.66 -7.46 1.12
CA VAL A 236 -9.03 -6.53 2.08
C VAL A 236 -9.33 -6.95 3.52
N ARG A 237 -10.60 -7.27 3.84
CA ARG A 237 -10.99 -7.73 5.20
C ARG A 237 -10.25 -8.99 5.62
N MET A 238 -10.08 -9.94 4.68
CA MET A 238 -9.31 -11.15 4.89
C MET A 238 -7.83 -10.86 5.19
N ALA A 239 -7.22 -9.96 4.43
CA ALA A 239 -5.86 -9.53 4.66
C ALA A 239 -5.68 -8.79 6.00
N VAL A 240 -6.66 -7.95 6.39
CA VAL A 240 -6.65 -7.22 7.67
C VAL A 240 -6.83 -8.15 8.88
N PHE A 241 -7.42 -9.32 8.71
CA PHE A 241 -7.55 -10.32 9.77
C PHE A 241 -6.20 -10.91 10.21
N LEU A 242 -5.23 -11.07 9.28
CA LEU A 242 -3.96 -11.75 9.55
C LEU A 242 -3.19 -11.23 10.77
N PRO A 243 -3.02 -9.91 11.01
CA PRO A 243 -2.34 -9.41 12.21
C PRO A 243 -2.96 -9.89 13.54
N SER A 244 -4.27 -10.14 13.57
CA SER A 244 -4.94 -10.67 14.77
C SER A 244 -4.57 -12.13 15.04
N LEU A 245 -4.32 -12.92 13.98
CA LEU A 245 -3.83 -14.29 14.09
C LEU A 245 -2.39 -14.32 14.61
N LEU A 246 -1.52 -13.40 14.15
CA LEU A 246 -0.12 -13.32 14.56
C LEU A 246 0.06 -13.06 16.06
N GLN A 247 -0.97 -12.63 16.78
CA GLN A 247 -0.94 -12.44 18.23
C GLN A 247 -1.15 -13.74 19.02
N CYS A 248 -1.60 -14.82 18.37
CA CYS A 248 -1.72 -16.13 18.99
C CYS A 248 -0.34 -16.79 19.14
N ARG A 249 -0.12 -17.53 20.21
CA ARG A 249 1.16 -18.20 20.48
C ARG A 249 1.45 -19.34 19.53
N ARG A 250 0.44 -20.15 19.22
CA ARG A 250 0.54 -21.32 18.31
C ARG A 250 -0.55 -21.24 17.29
N TRP A 251 -0.17 -21.13 16.05
CA TRP A 251 -1.11 -21.11 14.94
C TRP A 251 -0.48 -21.72 13.69
N GLN A 252 -1.32 -22.26 12.85
CA GLN A 252 -0.99 -22.69 11.50
C GLN A 252 -2.02 -22.06 10.55
N LEU A 253 -1.59 -21.69 9.37
CA LEU A 253 -2.45 -21.15 8.34
C LEU A 253 -2.15 -21.83 7.02
N ALA A 254 -3.18 -22.38 6.41
CA ALA A 254 -3.17 -22.88 5.04
C ALA A 254 -4.19 -22.06 4.22
N ALA A 255 -3.83 -21.66 3.02
CA ALA A 255 -4.72 -20.91 2.13
C ALA A 255 -4.75 -21.55 0.75
N ALA A 256 -5.94 -21.83 0.24
CA ALA A 256 -6.15 -22.29 -1.12
C ALA A 256 -6.17 -21.08 -2.06
N ILE A 257 -5.19 -21.00 -2.97
CA ILE A 257 -5.05 -19.90 -3.93
C ILE A 257 -5.22 -20.47 -5.34
N PRO A 258 -6.23 -20.02 -6.13
CA PRO A 258 -6.43 -20.49 -7.50
C PRO A 258 -5.27 -20.08 -8.41
N ASP A 259 -4.79 -21.00 -9.26
CA ASP A 259 -3.70 -20.77 -10.22
C ASP A 259 -3.89 -19.51 -11.08
N LYS A 260 -5.12 -19.28 -11.56
CA LYS A 260 -5.47 -18.10 -12.37
C LYS A 260 -5.31 -16.76 -11.64
N ALA A 261 -5.22 -16.78 -10.31
CA ALA A 261 -5.02 -15.57 -9.52
C ALA A 261 -3.55 -15.10 -9.49
N MET A 262 -2.63 -15.97 -9.88
CA MET A 262 -1.17 -15.72 -9.89
C MET A 262 -0.60 -15.49 -11.30
N GLU A 263 -1.37 -15.77 -12.37
CA GLU A 263 -0.92 -15.58 -13.74
C GLU A 263 -0.95 -14.11 -14.16
N ARG A 264 0.22 -13.46 -14.08
CA ARG A 264 0.67 -12.43 -15.02
C ARG A 264 1.97 -12.92 -15.68
N GLY A 265 1.84 -13.90 -16.58
CA GLY A 265 2.91 -14.43 -17.41
C GLY A 265 2.33 -15.41 -18.42
N PRO A 266 2.95 -15.68 -19.60
CA PRO A 266 2.38 -16.52 -20.62
C PRO A 266 2.13 -17.95 -20.09
N SER A 267 0.93 -18.41 -20.33
CA SER A 267 0.32 -19.63 -19.83
C SER A 267 1.21 -20.88 -19.92
N ARG A 268 1.32 -21.61 -18.81
CA ARG A 268 1.44 -23.06 -18.84
C ARG A 268 0.15 -23.65 -18.30
N ARG A 269 -0.54 -24.39 -19.16
CA ARG A 269 -1.75 -25.16 -18.83
C ARG A 269 -1.38 -26.24 -17.81
N GLY A 270 -1.92 -26.15 -16.61
CA GLY A 270 -1.93 -27.21 -15.60
C GLY A 270 -3.15 -27.00 -14.71
N ARG A 271 -4.03 -27.99 -14.61
CA ARG A 271 -5.12 -27.99 -13.62
C ARG A 271 -4.50 -28.33 -12.28
N GLY A 272 -4.60 -27.42 -11.31
CA GLY A 272 -4.20 -27.67 -9.93
C GLY A 272 -4.69 -26.54 -9.01
N GLU A 273 -5.23 -26.88 -7.87
CA GLU A 273 -5.40 -25.95 -6.74
C GLU A 273 -4.05 -25.89 -6.02
N THR A 274 -3.49 -24.70 -5.89
CA THR A 274 -2.22 -24.53 -5.19
C THR A 274 -2.51 -24.09 -3.74
N VAL A 275 -1.96 -24.82 -2.78
CA VAL A 275 -2.11 -24.54 -1.36
C VAL A 275 -0.90 -23.73 -0.88
N ALA A 276 -1.12 -22.58 -0.28
CA ALA A 276 -0.08 -21.86 0.43
C ALA A 276 -0.08 -22.30 1.89
N GLU A 277 0.97 -22.96 2.32
CA GLU A 277 1.14 -23.37 3.71
C GLU A 277 2.18 -22.46 4.38
N THR A 278 1.75 -21.76 5.43
CA THR A 278 2.65 -20.98 6.28
C THR A 278 2.55 -21.53 7.69
N VAL A 279 3.59 -22.27 8.10
CA VAL A 279 3.74 -22.72 9.48
C VAL A 279 4.66 -21.72 10.18
N ALA A 280 4.17 -21.07 11.25
CA ALA A 280 5.01 -20.31 12.14
C ALA A 280 4.75 -20.78 13.57
N GLU A 281 5.78 -21.25 14.21
CA GLU A 281 5.83 -21.40 15.67
C GLU A 281 6.54 -20.18 16.24
N THR A 282 5.82 -19.42 17.07
CA THR A 282 6.47 -18.39 17.87
C THR A 282 6.85 -19.03 19.20
N VAL A 283 8.15 -19.11 19.46
CA VAL A 283 8.74 -19.51 20.76
C VAL A 283 8.52 -18.40 21.77
#